data_79af24042f2e902f833b88b6eafd4950
#
_entry.id   79af24042f2e902f833b88b6eafd4950
#
_cell.length_a   1.000
_cell.length_b   1.000
_cell.length_c   1.000
_cell.angle_alpha   90.00
_cell.angle_beta   90.00
_cell.angle_gamma   90.00
#
_symmetry.space_group_name_H-M   'P 1'
#
loop_
_entity.id
_entity.type
_entity.pdbx_description
1 polymer ?
#
loop_
_entity_poly.entity_id
_entity_poly.type
_entity_poly.pdbx_seq_one_letter_code
_entity_poly.pdbx_strand_id
1 'polypeptide(L)'
;MASVNFEKIKSASQVKAFLRHCDYDERKKNNHSNQEINKDLTDNNLYIFDESYSDTCNRFDARIDELDSTTNTNKRKDRVLCFGLSVPAPAGLTADEERVFYANVANILGKKYGESNVIAGYVHYDEVHSYLNPDTNSIDTSRSHMHMYIVPEKDGILNGKWFSSKANMLQVNNSIDDMCMREFGKPFMTGSKKKGKSVEDLKRKSTDELMSKWDFLDARENALNAREEALNQQAIQIQLEAEKLATERSEASQLIADCKNVLSTLKEQQRKNRASGITALEDRLKSRNSNDYSYSR
;
A
#
# COMPACT_ATOMS: atom_id res chain seq x y z
N MET A 1 17.21 -5.07 -6.18
CA MET A 1 17.89 -6.34 -6.56
C MET A 1 17.85 -7.24 -5.35
N ALA A 2 17.19 -8.37 -5.43
CA ALA A 2 17.35 -9.40 -4.40
C ALA A 2 18.69 -10.10 -4.64
N SER A 3 19.51 -10.14 -3.64
CA SER A 3 20.76 -10.89 -3.58
C SER A 3 21.14 -11.05 -2.12
N VAL A 4 21.91 -12.08 -1.83
CA VAL A 4 22.42 -12.30 -0.47
C VAL A 4 23.41 -11.18 -0.11
N ASN A 5 23.17 -10.50 1.01
CA ASN A 5 24.12 -9.58 1.60
C ASN A 5 25.06 -10.34 2.54
N PHE A 6 26.34 -10.04 2.52
CA PHE A 6 27.39 -10.70 3.30
C PHE A 6 28.04 -9.66 4.23
N GLU A 7 27.72 -9.67 5.49
CA GLU A 7 28.28 -8.79 6.50
C GLU A 7 29.41 -9.48 7.27
N LYS A 8 30.60 -8.84 7.38
CA LYS A 8 31.75 -9.37 8.10
C LYS A 8 31.67 -8.98 9.57
N ILE A 9 31.71 -9.95 10.47
CA ILE A 9 31.69 -9.72 11.90
C ILE A 9 33.03 -10.16 12.49
N LYS A 10 33.74 -9.24 13.15
CA LYS A 10 35.13 -9.44 13.58
C LYS A 10 35.29 -9.63 15.09
N SER A 11 34.25 -9.38 15.88
CA SER A 11 34.31 -9.55 17.32
C SER A 11 33.18 -10.45 17.83
N ALA A 12 33.47 -11.24 18.84
CA ALA A 12 32.48 -12.11 19.49
C ALA A 12 31.32 -11.28 20.10
N SER A 13 31.63 -10.09 20.64
CA SER A 13 30.61 -9.20 21.19
C SER A 13 29.62 -8.72 20.12
N GLN A 14 30.09 -8.43 18.90
CA GLN A 14 29.20 -8.08 17.77
C GLN A 14 28.36 -9.28 17.34
N VAL A 15 28.94 -10.49 17.24
CA VAL A 15 28.14 -11.69 16.92
C VAL A 15 27.03 -11.86 17.95
N LYS A 16 27.35 -11.83 19.24
CA LYS A 16 26.35 -11.96 20.31
C LYS A 16 25.30 -10.84 20.31
N ALA A 17 25.68 -9.61 19.94
CA ALA A 17 24.73 -8.51 19.78
C ALA A 17 23.75 -8.76 18.64
N PHE A 18 24.22 -9.26 17.49
CA PHE A 18 23.36 -9.61 16.36
C PHE A 18 22.45 -10.82 16.68
N LEU A 19 22.98 -11.86 17.35
CA LEU A 19 22.16 -12.99 17.79
C LEU A 19 21.05 -12.54 18.75
N ARG A 20 21.37 -11.63 19.69
CA ARG A 20 20.40 -11.04 20.60
C ARG A 20 19.32 -10.26 19.85
N HIS A 21 19.70 -9.47 18.82
CA HIS A 21 18.77 -8.74 18.00
C HIS A 21 17.74 -9.64 17.32
N CYS A 22 18.12 -10.87 16.97
CA CYS A 22 17.25 -11.83 16.28
C CYS A 22 16.48 -12.74 17.25
N ASP A 23 16.86 -12.76 18.53
CA ASP A 23 16.25 -13.64 19.53
C ASP A 23 14.80 -13.26 19.82
N TYR A 24 13.92 -14.28 19.93
CA TYR A 24 12.49 -14.08 20.10
C TYR A 24 12.14 -13.28 21.35
N ASP A 25 12.71 -13.68 22.51
CA ASP A 25 12.40 -13.01 23.77
C ASP A 25 12.91 -11.58 23.81
N GLU A 26 14.09 -11.34 23.23
CA GLU A 26 14.67 -10.01 23.13
C GLU A 26 13.83 -9.10 22.21
N ARG A 27 13.32 -9.62 21.11
CA ARG A 27 12.46 -8.86 20.17
C ARG A 27 11.14 -8.41 20.80
N LYS A 28 10.59 -9.18 21.72
CA LYS A 28 9.36 -8.83 22.43
C LYS A 28 9.55 -7.79 23.54
N LYS A 29 10.78 -7.48 23.93
CA LYS A 29 11.07 -6.46 24.94
C LYS A 29 10.72 -5.05 24.44
N ASN A 30 10.29 -4.18 25.38
CA ASN A 30 9.78 -2.84 25.05
C ASN A 30 10.83 -1.88 24.50
N ASN A 31 12.11 -2.12 24.73
CA ASN A 31 13.21 -1.21 24.41
C ASN A 31 14.13 -1.78 23.32
N HIS A 32 13.58 -2.47 22.33
CA HIS A 32 14.37 -2.94 21.21
C HIS A 32 14.89 -1.73 20.38
N SER A 33 16.16 -1.78 19.96
CA SER A 33 16.82 -0.68 19.22
C SER A 33 16.24 -0.47 17.81
N ASN A 34 15.66 -1.52 17.20
CA ASN A 34 14.98 -1.41 15.91
C ASN A 34 13.51 -1.06 16.12
N GLN A 35 13.14 0.16 15.75
CA GLN A 35 11.76 0.65 15.86
C GLN A 35 10.83 0.16 14.73
N GLU A 36 11.39 -0.49 13.71
CA GLU A 36 10.62 -1.06 12.59
C GLU A 36 9.97 -2.41 12.95
N ILE A 37 10.24 -2.95 14.14
CA ILE A 37 9.68 -4.22 14.60
C ILE A 37 8.22 -4.05 15.00
N ASN A 38 7.35 -4.73 14.28
CA ASN A 38 5.96 -4.91 14.69
C ASN A 38 5.84 -6.14 15.60
N LYS A 39 5.72 -5.92 16.91
CA LYS A 39 5.68 -6.98 17.92
C LYS A 39 4.53 -7.95 17.76
N ASP A 40 3.41 -7.51 17.19
CA ASP A 40 2.24 -8.37 16.94
C ASP A 40 2.53 -9.44 15.86
N LEU A 41 3.56 -9.22 15.05
CA LEU A 41 4.00 -10.16 14.02
C LEU A 41 5.17 -11.04 14.44
N THR A 42 5.82 -10.77 15.59
CA THR A 42 7.00 -11.52 16.05
C THR A 42 6.73 -13.02 16.22
N ASP A 43 5.52 -13.42 16.56
CA ASP A 43 5.11 -14.82 16.66
C ASP A 43 5.11 -15.56 15.30
N ASN A 44 5.14 -14.83 14.18
CA ASN A 44 5.25 -15.41 12.85
C ASN A 44 6.69 -15.68 12.42
N ASN A 45 7.70 -15.14 13.15
CA ASN A 45 9.10 -15.35 12.85
C ASN A 45 9.46 -16.84 12.92
N LEU A 46 10.38 -17.29 12.06
CA LEU A 46 10.85 -18.67 12.03
C LEU A 46 12.28 -18.75 12.52
N TYR A 47 12.55 -19.82 13.25
CA TYR A 47 13.86 -20.16 13.78
C TYR A 47 14.34 -21.46 13.14
N ILE A 48 15.53 -21.44 12.54
CA ILE A 48 16.10 -22.63 11.89
C ILE A 48 16.56 -23.64 12.96
N PHE A 49 16.98 -23.14 14.11
CA PHE A 49 17.30 -23.94 15.29
C PHE A 49 16.40 -23.46 16.45
N ASP A 50 15.72 -24.41 17.06
CA ASP A 50 14.89 -24.14 18.26
C ASP A 50 15.77 -24.15 19.52
N GLU A 51 16.56 -23.09 19.68
CA GLU A 51 17.53 -22.94 20.74
C GLU A 51 17.41 -21.59 21.42
N SER A 52 17.74 -21.54 22.71
CA SER A 52 17.81 -20.27 23.43
C SER A 52 18.97 -19.41 22.95
N TYR A 53 18.89 -18.09 23.19
CA TYR A 53 19.98 -17.15 22.92
C TYR A 53 21.30 -17.62 23.58
N SER A 54 21.23 -18.14 24.82
CA SER A 54 22.40 -18.65 25.54
C SER A 54 23.05 -19.83 24.84
N ASP A 55 22.23 -20.82 24.40
CA ASP A 55 22.72 -22.01 23.71
C ASP A 55 23.34 -21.67 22.36
N THR A 56 22.74 -20.74 21.62
CA THR A 56 23.28 -20.22 20.37
C THR A 56 24.63 -19.51 20.59
N CYS A 57 24.78 -18.72 21.65
CA CYS A 57 26.06 -18.09 22.01
C CYS A 57 27.11 -19.16 22.37
N ASN A 58 26.73 -20.17 23.16
CA ASN A 58 27.63 -21.24 23.53
C ASN A 58 28.09 -22.06 22.32
N ARG A 59 27.20 -22.31 21.36
CA ARG A 59 27.55 -22.98 20.09
C ARG A 59 28.58 -22.17 19.30
N PHE A 60 28.38 -20.85 19.21
CA PHE A 60 29.34 -19.96 18.55
C PHE A 60 30.71 -20.01 19.25
N ASP A 61 30.75 -19.83 20.56
CA ASP A 61 31.98 -19.84 21.33
C ASP A 61 32.71 -21.20 21.18
N ALA A 62 31.99 -22.31 21.35
CA ALA A 62 32.56 -23.65 21.22
C ALA A 62 33.16 -23.89 19.81
N ARG A 63 32.47 -23.39 18.74
CA ARG A 63 32.99 -23.54 17.39
C ARG A 63 34.25 -22.70 17.15
N ILE A 64 34.34 -21.51 17.70
CA ILE A 64 35.56 -20.71 17.62
C ILE A 64 36.68 -21.34 18.42
N ASP A 65 36.43 -21.82 19.62
CA ASP A 65 37.43 -22.48 20.46
C ASP A 65 37.97 -23.77 19.80
N GLU A 66 37.11 -24.55 19.16
CA GLU A 66 37.52 -25.74 18.40
C GLU A 66 38.49 -25.36 17.30
N LEU A 67 38.15 -24.32 16.48
CA LEU A 67 39.02 -23.85 15.41
C LEU A 67 40.31 -23.20 15.93
N ASP A 68 40.27 -22.52 17.08
CA ASP A 68 41.42 -21.91 17.72
C ASP A 68 42.37 -22.91 18.35
N SER A 69 41.91 -24.13 18.63
CA SER A 69 42.74 -25.24 19.11
C SER A 69 43.62 -25.85 18.01
N THR A 70 43.32 -25.56 16.72
CA THR A 70 44.15 -26.03 15.61
C THR A 70 45.43 -25.23 15.48
N THR A 71 46.52 -25.85 15.06
CA THR A 71 47.86 -25.21 14.97
C THR A 71 47.92 -24.18 13.83
N ASN A 72 47.04 -24.27 12.84
CA ASN A 72 47.02 -23.43 11.61
C ASN A 72 46.05 -22.25 11.66
N THR A 73 45.37 -22.01 12.77
CA THR A 73 44.37 -20.96 12.87
C THR A 73 45.01 -19.56 12.86
N ASN A 74 44.44 -18.66 12.07
CA ASN A 74 44.83 -17.25 12.07
C ASN A 74 44.29 -16.56 13.34
N LYS A 75 45.18 -16.20 14.27
CA LYS A 75 44.88 -15.55 15.55
C LYS A 75 44.97 -14.00 15.52
N ARG A 76 44.93 -13.39 14.34
CA ARG A 76 44.92 -11.93 14.22
C ARG A 76 43.68 -11.33 14.89
N LYS A 77 43.84 -10.16 15.50
CA LYS A 77 42.74 -9.43 16.20
C LYS A 77 41.61 -8.97 15.25
N ASP A 78 41.94 -8.77 13.95
CA ASP A 78 41.03 -8.28 12.92
C ASP A 78 40.44 -9.42 12.05
N ARG A 79 40.65 -10.67 12.45
CA ARG A 79 40.08 -11.83 11.72
C ARG A 79 38.55 -11.80 11.76
N VAL A 80 37.96 -12.29 10.69
CA VAL A 80 36.51 -12.44 10.64
C VAL A 80 36.12 -13.71 11.38
N LEU A 81 35.28 -13.58 12.41
CA LEU A 81 34.80 -14.67 13.24
C LEU A 81 33.50 -15.27 12.72
N CYS A 82 32.64 -14.43 12.14
CA CYS A 82 31.36 -14.84 11.63
C CYS A 82 30.97 -13.97 10.41
N PHE A 83 30.11 -14.50 9.57
CA PHE A 83 29.38 -13.72 8.59
C PHE A 83 27.88 -13.73 8.92
N GLY A 84 27.28 -12.56 8.94
CA GLY A 84 25.84 -12.38 8.89
C GLY A 84 25.41 -12.33 7.41
N LEU A 85 24.55 -13.25 7.00
CA LEU A 85 23.97 -13.27 5.67
C LEU A 85 22.51 -12.80 5.78
N SER A 86 22.13 -11.80 5.01
CA SER A 86 20.73 -11.39 4.88
C SER A 86 20.20 -11.83 3.51
N VAL A 87 19.12 -12.60 3.53
CA VAL A 87 18.52 -13.21 2.33
C VAL A 87 17.04 -12.79 2.26
N PRO A 88 16.68 -11.80 1.44
CA PRO A 88 15.29 -11.42 1.27
C PRO A 88 14.51 -12.46 0.47
N ALA A 89 13.21 -12.61 0.75
CA ALA A 89 12.33 -13.44 -0.08
C ALA A 89 12.23 -12.90 -1.52
N PRO A 90 12.11 -13.75 -2.53
CA PRO A 90 11.69 -13.35 -3.87
C PRO A 90 10.34 -12.64 -3.85
N ALA A 91 10.10 -11.69 -4.75
CA ALA A 91 8.82 -11.04 -4.86
C ALA A 91 7.72 -12.01 -5.32
N GLY A 92 6.53 -11.89 -4.72
CA GLY A 92 5.33 -12.61 -5.17
C GLY A 92 5.26 -14.07 -4.74
N LEU A 93 6.05 -14.51 -3.74
CA LEU A 93 5.83 -15.77 -3.06
C LEU A 93 4.61 -15.66 -2.13
N THR A 94 3.87 -16.75 -1.97
CA THR A 94 2.88 -16.91 -0.90
C THR A 94 3.58 -17.19 0.43
N ALA A 95 2.88 -17.08 1.55
CA ALA A 95 3.45 -17.36 2.87
C ALA A 95 3.99 -18.80 2.99
N ASP A 96 3.32 -19.78 2.40
CA ASP A 96 3.77 -21.16 2.39
C ASP A 96 5.01 -21.36 1.49
N GLU A 97 5.02 -20.72 0.31
CA GLU A 97 6.20 -20.72 -0.58
C GLU A 97 7.41 -20.05 0.11
N GLU A 98 7.22 -18.97 0.88
CA GLU A 98 8.31 -18.34 1.64
C GLU A 98 8.91 -19.27 2.70
N ARG A 99 8.09 -20.04 3.41
CA ARG A 99 8.55 -21.04 4.37
C ARG A 99 9.42 -22.10 3.69
N VAL A 100 8.97 -22.62 2.56
CA VAL A 100 9.72 -23.57 1.73
C VAL A 100 11.01 -22.95 1.20
N PHE A 101 10.96 -21.70 0.74
CA PHE A 101 12.12 -20.95 0.28
C PHE A 101 13.21 -20.86 1.35
N TYR A 102 12.86 -20.42 2.57
CA TYR A 102 13.83 -20.26 3.66
C TYR A 102 14.41 -21.59 4.12
N ALA A 103 13.62 -22.65 4.20
CA ALA A 103 14.09 -23.98 4.50
C ALA A 103 15.11 -24.47 3.47
N ASN A 104 14.85 -24.25 2.18
CA ASN A 104 15.75 -24.60 1.09
C ASN A 104 17.05 -23.77 1.12
N VAL A 105 16.96 -22.46 1.41
CA VAL A 105 18.13 -21.59 1.57
C VAL A 105 19.01 -22.06 2.72
N ALA A 106 18.42 -22.37 3.87
CA ALA A 106 19.16 -22.90 5.03
C ALA A 106 19.90 -24.22 4.68
N ASN A 107 19.24 -25.12 3.94
CA ASN A 107 19.84 -26.37 3.48
C ASN A 107 20.98 -26.13 2.47
N ILE A 108 20.81 -25.22 1.51
CA ILE A 108 21.88 -24.84 0.56
C ILE A 108 23.11 -24.30 1.30
N LEU A 109 22.90 -23.40 2.27
CA LEU A 109 23.99 -22.80 3.04
C LEU A 109 24.64 -23.80 3.99
N GLY A 110 23.85 -24.63 4.67
CA GLY A 110 24.36 -25.72 5.54
C GLY A 110 25.22 -26.73 4.77
N LYS A 111 24.74 -27.19 3.63
CA LYS A 111 25.51 -28.10 2.77
C LYS A 111 26.80 -27.47 2.22
N LYS A 112 26.76 -26.18 1.88
CA LYS A 112 27.90 -25.49 1.31
C LYS A 112 29.00 -25.19 2.32
N TYR A 113 28.62 -24.74 3.52
CA TYR A 113 29.57 -24.26 4.51
C TYR A 113 29.82 -25.24 5.65
N GLY A 114 29.06 -26.33 5.71
CA GLY A 114 29.07 -27.31 6.81
C GLY A 114 28.10 -26.90 7.92
N GLU A 115 27.25 -27.84 8.37
CA GLU A 115 26.22 -27.61 9.38
C GLU A 115 26.81 -27.13 10.71
N SER A 116 27.99 -27.64 11.10
CA SER A 116 28.69 -27.22 12.31
C SER A 116 29.14 -25.75 12.28
N ASN A 117 29.25 -25.14 11.10
CA ASN A 117 29.61 -23.74 10.93
C ASN A 117 28.39 -22.81 10.89
N VAL A 118 27.18 -23.35 10.76
CA VAL A 118 25.93 -22.56 10.83
C VAL A 118 25.56 -22.40 12.31
N ILE A 119 25.73 -21.17 12.80
CA ILE A 119 25.50 -20.86 14.22
C ILE A 119 24.02 -20.60 14.49
N ALA A 120 23.35 -19.85 13.62
CA ALA A 120 21.96 -19.50 13.78
C ALA A 120 21.30 -19.15 12.45
N GLY A 121 19.98 -19.29 12.38
CA GLY A 121 19.16 -18.83 11.27
C GLY A 121 17.80 -18.35 11.77
N TYR A 122 17.43 -17.14 11.37
CA TYR A 122 16.20 -16.47 11.77
C TYR A 122 15.49 -15.89 10.57
N VAL A 123 14.18 -16.07 10.45
CA VAL A 123 13.36 -15.44 9.43
C VAL A 123 12.48 -14.40 10.09
N HIS A 124 12.59 -13.16 9.66
CA HIS A 124 11.84 -12.03 10.18
C HIS A 124 10.66 -11.68 9.28
N TYR A 125 9.46 -11.81 9.82
CA TYR A 125 8.21 -11.31 9.27
C TYR A 125 7.73 -10.03 9.96
N ASP A 126 8.37 -9.64 11.05
CA ASP A 126 7.98 -8.55 11.93
C ASP A 126 8.73 -7.23 11.65
N GLU A 127 9.74 -7.22 10.79
CA GLU A 127 10.42 -6.00 10.36
C GLU A 127 9.71 -5.40 9.15
N VAL A 128 8.60 -4.69 9.42
CA VAL A 128 7.73 -4.13 8.39
C VAL A 128 7.87 -2.63 8.30
N HIS A 129 8.38 -2.13 7.18
CA HIS A 129 8.43 -0.71 6.88
C HIS A 129 8.01 -0.46 5.44
N SER A 130 7.41 0.71 5.21
CA SER A 130 7.07 1.15 3.86
C SER A 130 8.23 1.92 3.25
N TYR A 131 8.46 1.74 1.96
CA TYR A 131 9.47 2.49 1.21
C TYR A 131 8.98 2.82 -0.19
N LEU A 132 9.49 3.91 -0.76
CA LEU A 132 9.23 4.24 -2.15
C LEU A 132 10.11 3.38 -3.07
N ASN A 133 9.49 2.54 -3.88
CA ASN A 133 10.19 1.77 -4.90
C ASN A 133 10.62 2.69 -6.05
N PRO A 134 11.93 2.87 -6.30
CA PRO A 134 12.41 3.80 -7.32
C PRO A 134 12.16 3.33 -8.75
N ASP A 135 11.88 2.05 -8.96
CA ASP A 135 11.66 1.48 -10.29
C ASP A 135 10.19 1.59 -10.72
N THR A 136 9.25 1.48 -9.78
CA THR A 136 7.79 1.55 -10.02
C THR A 136 7.17 2.87 -9.58
N ASN A 137 7.88 3.67 -8.80
CA ASN A 137 7.39 4.87 -8.12
C ASN A 137 6.13 4.62 -7.26
N SER A 138 5.99 3.38 -6.76
CA SER A 138 4.94 2.95 -5.83
C SER A 138 5.49 2.84 -4.41
N ILE A 139 4.60 2.93 -3.41
CA ILE A 139 4.94 2.61 -2.03
C ILE A 139 4.83 1.09 -1.88
N ASP A 140 5.97 0.47 -1.61
CA ASP A 140 6.06 -0.96 -1.36
C ASP A 140 6.36 -1.20 0.13
N THR A 141 6.03 -2.40 0.61
CA THR A 141 6.36 -2.84 1.97
C THR A 141 7.62 -3.70 1.93
N SER A 142 8.44 -3.60 2.99
CA SER A 142 9.61 -4.46 3.16
C SER A 142 9.20 -5.94 3.13
N ARG A 143 10.03 -6.74 2.50
CA ARG A 143 9.81 -8.19 2.41
C ARG A 143 10.38 -8.88 3.62
N SER A 144 9.82 -10.04 3.95
CA SER A 144 10.44 -10.98 4.87
C SER A 144 11.87 -11.28 4.46
N HIS A 145 12.74 -11.50 5.42
CA HIS A 145 14.13 -11.83 5.15
C HIS A 145 14.70 -12.76 6.22
N MET A 146 15.67 -13.58 5.79
CA MET A 146 16.37 -14.49 6.68
C MET A 146 17.73 -13.90 7.04
N HIS A 147 18.10 -13.99 8.31
CA HIS A 147 19.46 -13.81 8.80
C HIS A 147 20.08 -15.18 9.08
N MET A 148 21.25 -15.45 8.48
CA MET A 148 22.05 -16.65 8.76
C MET A 148 23.41 -16.22 9.28
N TYR A 149 23.83 -16.78 10.40
CA TYR A 149 25.13 -16.52 11.02
C TYR A 149 26.04 -17.74 10.82
N ILE A 150 27.14 -17.56 10.08
CA ILE A 150 27.99 -18.65 9.63
C ILE A 150 29.45 -18.35 9.95
N VAL A 151 30.13 -19.27 10.61
CA VAL A 151 31.59 -19.23 10.85
C VAL A 151 32.30 -19.53 9.53
N PRO A 152 33.22 -18.66 9.06
CA PRO A 152 33.85 -18.80 7.74
C PRO A 152 35.01 -19.80 7.80
N GLU A 153 34.70 -21.04 8.13
CA GLU A 153 35.68 -22.12 8.13
C GLU A 153 35.94 -22.66 6.72
N LYS A 154 37.17 -22.94 6.42
CA LYS A 154 37.61 -23.70 5.25
C LYS A 154 38.90 -24.48 5.59
N ASP A 155 38.88 -25.78 5.35
CA ASP A 155 40.04 -26.66 5.56
C ASP A 155 40.54 -26.61 7.02
N GLY A 156 39.63 -26.54 7.99
CA GLY A 156 39.91 -26.51 9.42
C GLY A 156 40.36 -25.15 9.97
N ILE A 157 40.36 -24.07 9.17
CA ILE A 157 40.78 -22.73 9.59
C ILE A 157 39.75 -21.65 9.24
N LEU A 158 39.75 -20.54 10.00
CA LEU A 158 38.97 -19.36 9.68
C LEU A 158 39.48 -18.68 8.40
N ASN A 159 38.67 -18.63 7.35
CA ASN A 159 39.04 -18.06 6.06
C ASN A 159 37.99 -17.07 5.53
N GLY A 160 37.90 -15.91 6.18
CA GLY A 160 36.97 -14.85 5.77
C GLY A 160 37.22 -14.29 4.36
N LYS A 161 38.46 -14.38 3.83
CA LYS A 161 38.78 -13.94 2.47
C LYS A 161 38.14 -14.86 1.42
N TRP A 162 38.22 -16.17 1.61
CA TRP A 162 37.56 -17.13 0.76
C TRP A 162 36.03 -16.97 0.82
N PHE A 163 35.47 -16.88 2.04
CA PHE A 163 34.04 -16.77 2.26
C PHE A 163 33.43 -15.57 1.54
N SER A 164 34.08 -14.39 1.60
CA SER A 164 33.64 -13.18 0.91
C SER A 164 34.25 -12.98 -0.48
N SER A 165 34.82 -14.02 -1.09
CA SER A 165 35.30 -13.92 -2.48
C SER A 165 34.14 -13.76 -3.44
N LYS A 166 34.36 -12.98 -4.51
CA LYS A 166 33.34 -12.78 -5.57
C LYS A 166 32.80 -14.10 -6.13
N ALA A 167 33.70 -15.08 -6.32
CA ALA A 167 33.31 -16.39 -6.83
C ALA A 167 32.38 -17.13 -5.87
N ASN A 168 32.69 -17.13 -4.56
CA ASN A 168 31.88 -17.79 -3.56
C ASN A 168 30.50 -17.10 -3.42
N MET A 169 30.48 -15.77 -3.36
CA MET A 169 29.23 -15.01 -3.28
C MET A 169 28.34 -15.21 -4.51
N LEU A 170 28.93 -15.25 -5.70
CA LEU A 170 28.19 -15.52 -6.94
C LEU A 170 27.62 -16.94 -6.94
N GLN A 171 28.41 -17.94 -6.51
CA GLN A 171 27.96 -19.32 -6.42
C GLN A 171 26.75 -19.48 -5.48
N VAL A 172 26.75 -18.80 -4.31
CA VAL A 172 25.59 -18.82 -3.40
C VAL A 172 24.36 -18.23 -4.06
N ASN A 173 24.50 -17.05 -4.67
CA ASN A 173 23.37 -16.39 -5.33
C ASN A 173 22.81 -17.24 -6.49
N ASN A 174 23.68 -17.82 -7.29
CA ASN A 174 23.25 -18.71 -8.40
C ASN A 174 22.53 -19.96 -7.87
N SER A 175 23.06 -20.61 -6.81
CA SER A 175 22.43 -21.80 -6.23
C SER A 175 21.03 -21.49 -5.69
N ILE A 176 20.83 -20.32 -5.10
CA ILE A 176 19.51 -19.86 -4.64
C ILE A 176 18.60 -19.53 -5.82
N ASP A 177 19.11 -18.85 -6.84
CA ASP A 177 18.36 -18.51 -8.05
C ASP A 177 17.90 -19.76 -8.82
N ASP A 178 18.79 -20.72 -9.01
CA ASP A 178 18.48 -22.02 -9.64
C ASP A 178 17.38 -22.77 -8.85
N MET A 179 17.46 -22.75 -7.51
CA MET A 179 16.44 -23.34 -6.66
C MET A 179 15.10 -22.61 -6.81
N CYS A 180 15.09 -21.29 -6.80
CA CYS A 180 13.87 -20.49 -6.95
C CYS A 180 13.21 -20.71 -8.31
N MET A 181 13.99 -20.76 -9.38
CA MET A 181 13.46 -21.06 -10.72
C MET A 181 12.86 -22.45 -10.81
N ARG A 182 13.49 -23.44 -10.17
CA ARG A 182 13.01 -24.83 -10.20
C ARG A 182 11.74 -25.03 -9.36
N GLU A 183 11.71 -24.48 -8.14
CA GLU A 183 10.62 -24.72 -7.18
C GLU A 183 9.41 -23.79 -7.38
N PHE A 184 9.66 -22.54 -7.77
CA PHE A 184 8.63 -21.50 -7.80
C PHE A 184 8.44 -20.87 -9.19
N GLY A 185 9.30 -21.14 -10.15
CA GLY A 185 9.29 -20.48 -11.47
C GLY A 185 9.58 -18.97 -11.41
N LYS A 186 10.17 -18.50 -10.30
CA LYS A 186 10.43 -17.08 -10.01
C LYS A 186 11.92 -16.86 -9.78
N PRO A 187 12.55 -15.83 -10.38
CA PRO A 187 13.97 -15.56 -10.15
C PRO A 187 14.21 -14.96 -8.75
N PHE A 188 15.29 -15.39 -8.11
CA PHE A 188 15.78 -14.76 -6.88
C PHE A 188 16.50 -13.44 -7.20
N MET A 189 17.39 -13.48 -8.18
CA MET A 189 18.16 -12.31 -8.60
C MET A 189 17.35 -11.43 -9.55
N THR A 190 16.69 -10.39 -9.03
CA THR A 190 15.92 -9.44 -9.83
C THR A 190 16.56 -8.05 -9.82
N GLY A 191 16.70 -7.42 -10.99
CA GLY A 191 17.02 -6.01 -11.15
C GLY A 191 18.43 -5.67 -11.64
N SER A 192 18.61 -4.43 -12.08
CA SER A 192 19.85 -3.91 -12.68
C SER A 192 20.98 -3.72 -11.67
N LYS A 193 22.22 -3.92 -12.11
CA LYS A 193 23.46 -3.67 -11.34
C LYS A 193 23.66 -2.17 -11.06
N LYS A 194 22.86 -1.57 -10.18
CA LYS A 194 23.18 -0.23 -9.65
C LYS A 194 24.24 -0.40 -8.58
N LYS A 195 25.37 0.34 -8.68
CA LYS A 195 26.45 0.36 -7.67
C LYS A 195 25.86 0.70 -6.31
N GLY A 196 26.18 -0.15 -5.33
CA GLY A 196 25.57 -0.10 -4.01
C GLY A 196 25.75 1.24 -3.30
N LYS A 197 24.60 1.81 -2.93
CA LYS A 197 24.52 2.76 -1.83
C LYS A 197 24.40 1.94 -0.56
N SER A 198 24.81 2.49 0.59
CA SER A 198 24.59 1.82 1.86
C SER A 198 23.07 1.66 2.10
N VAL A 199 22.68 0.65 2.87
CA VAL A 199 21.27 0.47 3.25
C VAL A 199 20.72 1.70 3.96
N GLU A 200 21.54 2.35 4.77
CA GLU A 200 21.20 3.59 5.47
C GLU A 200 20.98 4.77 4.52
N ASP A 201 21.83 4.92 3.49
CA ASP A 201 21.62 5.96 2.45
C ASP A 201 20.36 5.71 1.64
N LEU A 202 20.04 4.44 1.36
CA LEU A 202 18.81 4.06 0.66
C LEU A 202 17.58 4.31 1.53
N LYS A 203 17.64 3.95 2.81
CA LYS A 203 16.56 4.21 3.78
C LYS A 203 16.30 5.70 3.95
N ARG A 204 17.35 6.49 4.19
CA ARG A 204 17.23 7.95 4.36
C ARG A 204 16.61 8.60 3.12
N LYS A 205 17.11 8.27 1.93
CA LYS A 205 16.57 8.80 0.67
C LYS A 205 15.12 8.39 0.46
N SER A 206 14.79 7.13 0.73
CA SER A 206 13.42 6.62 0.64
C SER A 206 12.48 7.34 1.62
N THR A 207 12.93 7.63 2.83
CA THR A 207 12.13 8.36 3.82
C THR A 207 11.87 9.79 3.37
N ASP A 208 12.89 10.52 2.88
CA ASP A 208 12.74 11.89 2.38
C ASP A 208 11.80 11.95 1.16
N GLU A 209 11.93 10.99 0.23
CA GLU A 209 11.04 10.87 -0.94
C GLU A 209 9.60 10.49 -0.55
N LEU A 210 9.42 9.65 0.46
CA LEU A 210 8.12 9.31 1.03
C LEU A 210 7.44 10.52 1.66
N MET A 211 8.14 11.26 2.51
CA MET A 211 7.60 12.47 3.16
C MET A 211 7.14 13.48 2.11
N SER A 212 7.99 13.75 1.10
CA SER A 212 7.62 14.65 0.00
C SER A 212 6.39 14.17 -0.79
N LYS A 213 6.22 12.85 -0.95
CA LYS A 213 5.06 12.27 -1.63
C LYS A 213 3.80 12.34 -0.77
N TRP A 214 3.90 12.13 0.54
CA TRP A 214 2.80 12.31 1.49
C TRP A 214 2.32 13.75 1.51
N ASP A 215 3.22 14.74 1.61
CA ASP A 215 2.88 16.17 1.56
C ASP A 215 2.13 16.52 0.27
N PHE A 216 2.58 15.97 -0.87
CA PHE A 216 1.89 16.15 -2.15
C PHE A 216 0.49 15.52 -2.18
N LEU A 217 0.33 14.31 -1.62
CA LEU A 217 -0.96 13.62 -1.56
C LEU A 217 -1.94 14.35 -0.65
N ASP A 218 -1.49 14.81 0.52
CA ASP A 218 -2.30 15.61 1.45
C ASP A 218 -2.77 16.92 0.82
N ALA A 219 -1.87 17.63 0.13
CA ALA A 219 -2.23 18.84 -0.59
C ALA A 219 -3.27 18.58 -1.69
N ARG A 220 -3.16 17.43 -2.39
CA ARG A 220 -4.11 17.03 -3.43
C ARG A 220 -5.46 16.64 -2.83
N GLU A 221 -5.48 15.93 -1.73
CA GLU A 221 -6.71 15.55 -1.01
C GLU A 221 -7.45 16.79 -0.51
N ASN A 222 -6.74 17.74 0.11
CA ASN A 222 -7.31 19.03 0.53
C ASN A 222 -7.90 19.82 -0.63
N ALA A 223 -7.23 19.84 -1.79
CA ALA A 223 -7.74 20.50 -2.99
C ALA A 223 -8.99 19.80 -3.56
N LEU A 224 -9.08 18.48 -3.50
CA LEU A 224 -10.26 17.70 -3.91
C LEU A 224 -11.44 17.97 -2.98
N ASN A 225 -11.23 17.97 -1.68
CA ASN A 225 -12.27 18.26 -0.69
C ASN A 225 -12.83 19.68 -0.85
N ALA A 226 -11.96 20.67 -1.05
CA ALA A 226 -12.39 22.05 -1.33
C ALA A 226 -13.21 22.17 -2.63
N ARG A 227 -12.85 21.40 -3.67
CA ARG A 227 -13.60 21.36 -4.92
C ARG A 227 -14.95 20.70 -4.76
N GLU A 228 -15.03 19.62 -4.00
CA GLU A 228 -16.28 18.93 -3.69
C GLU A 228 -17.25 19.84 -2.91
N GLU A 229 -16.74 20.57 -1.93
CA GLU A 229 -17.52 21.53 -1.17
C GLU A 229 -18.06 22.67 -2.06
N ALA A 230 -17.22 23.19 -2.96
CA ALA A 230 -17.66 24.21 -3.93
C ALA A 230 -18.74 23.67 -4.88
N LEU A 231 -18.63 22.44 -5.36
CA LEU A 231 -19.64 21.80 -6.21
C LEU A 231 -20.95 21.58 -5.45
N ASN A 232 -20.91 21.19 -4.19
CA ASN A 232 -22.09 21.02 -3.34
C ASN A 232 -22.80 22.38 -3.13
N GLN A 233 -22.06 23.46 -2.91
CA GLN A 233 -22.64 24.81 -2.81
C GLN A 233 -23.32 25.24 -4.12
N GLN A 234 -22.70 24.97 -5.26
CA GLN A 234 -23.29 25.25 -6.59
C GLN A 234 -24.56 24.41 -6.81
N ALA A 235 -24.58 23.15 -6.42
CA ALA A 235 -25.76 22.28 -6.53
C ALA A 235 -26.93 22.83 -5.70
N ILE A 236 -26.68 23.27 -4.47
CA ILE A 236 -27.70 23.91 -3.61
C ILE A 236 -28.25 25.19 -4.25
N GLN A 237 -27.38 26.03 -4.82
CA GLN A 237 -27.80 27.26 -5.49
C GLN A 237 -28.68 26.97 -6.70
N ILE A 238 -28.30 25.98 -7.53
CA ILE A 238 -29.11 25.55 -8.69
C ILE A 238 -30.48 25.03 -8.24
N GLN A 239 -30.52 24.28 -7.16
CA GLN A 239 -31.79 23.76 -6.62
C GLN A 239 -32.72 24.89 -6.16
N LEU A 240 -32.21 25.88 -5.45
CA LEU A 240 -32.97 27.07 -5.02
C LEU A 240 -33.53 27.87 -6.21
N GLU A 241 -32.72 28.05 -7.25
CA GLU A 241 -33.15 28.72 -8.48
C GLU A 241 -34.25 27.92 -9.23
N ALA A 242 -34.11 26.58 -9.27
CA ALA A 242 -35.13 25.69 -9.85
C ALA A 242 -36.46 25.75 -9.11
N GLU A 243 -36.42 25.78 -7.77
CA GLU A 243 -37.62 25.91 -6.93
C GLU A 243 -38.30 27.28 -7.16
N LYS A 244 -37.53 28.37 -7.26
CA LYS A 244 -38.05 29.70 -7.55
C LYS A 244 -38.74 29.72 -8.92
N LEU A 245 -38.08 29.21 -9.95
CA LEU A 245 -38.64 29.12 -11.32
C LEU A 245 -39.91 28.26 -11.37
N ALA A 246 -39.98 27.15 -10.59
CA ALA A 246 -41.15 26.30 -10.47
C ALA A 246 -42.35 27.08 -9.89
N THR A 247 -42.09 27.89 -8.86
CA THR A 247 -43.12 28.76 -8.24
C THR A 247 -43.63 29.83 -9.23
N GLU A 248 -42.74 30.56 -9.87
CA GLU A 248 -43.10 31.57 -10.88
C GLU A 248 -43.89 30.94 -12.02
N ARG A 249 -43.55 29.74 -12.49
CA ARG A 249 -44.26 28.99 -13.51
C ARG A 249 -45.68 28.62 -13.06
N SER A 250 -45.84 28.23 -11.81
CA SER A 250 -47.14 27.90 -11.22
C SER A 250 -48.05 29.15 -11.15
N GLU A 251 -47.53 30.28 -10.68
CA GLU A 251 -48.24 31.55 -10.62
C GLU A 251 -48.68 32.03 -12.02
N ALA A 252 -47.77 31.95 -12.98
CA ALA A 252 -48.10 32.29 -14.37
C ALA A 252 -49.18 31.38 -14.96
N SER A 253 -49.14 30.08 -14.64
CA SER A 253 -50.14 29.14 -15.09
C SER A 253 -51.52 29.41 -14.50
N GLN A 254 -51.57 29.81 -13.23
CA GLN A 254 -52.82 30.21 -12.55
C GLN A 254 -53.36 31.49 -13.17
N LEU A 255 -52.54 32.50 -13.40
CA LEU A 255 -52.97 33.75 -14.03
C LEU A 255 -53.54 33.52 -15.43
N ILE A 256 -52.92 32.61 -16.24
CA ILE A 256 -53.41 32.21 -17.56
C ILE A 256 -54.82 31.56 -17.42
N ALA A 257 -55.01 30.70 -16.44
CA ALA A 257 -56.32 30.04 -16.17
C ALA A 257 -57.39 31.08 -15.79
N ASP A 258 -57.06 32.02 -14.95
CA ASP A 258 -57.97 33.09 -14.51
C ASP A 258 -58.34 34.02 -15.70
N CYS A 259 -57.39 34.38 -16.53
CA CYS A 259 -57.65 35.14 -17.75
C CYS A 259 -58.57 34.40 -18.73
N LYS A 260 -58.39 33.09 -18.89
CA LYS A 260 -59.30 32.27 -19.72
C LYS A 260 -60.72 32.23 -19.15
N ASN A 261 -60.90 32.16 -17.85
CA ASN A 261 -62.16 32.18 -17.18
C ASN A 261 -62.89 33.51 -17.40
N VAL A 262 -62.20 34.62 -17.18
CA VAL A 262 -62.75 35.98 -17.45
C VAL A 262 -63.17 36.14 -18.93
N LEU A 263 -62.31 35.71 -19.84
CA LEU A 263 -62.63 35.73 -21.27
C LEU A 263 -63.86 34.90 -21.64
N SER A 264 -64.07 33.76 -21.02
CA SER A 264 -65.24 32.89 -21.24
C SER A 264 -66.53 33.59 -20.74
N THR A 265 -66.45 34.20 -19.53
CA THR A 265 -67.55 34.97 -18.96
C THR A 265 -67.96 36.16 -19.81
N LEU A 266 -66.95 36.93 -20.29
CA LEU A 266 -67.23 38.06 -21.19
C LEU A 266 -67.89 37.66 -22.50
N LYS A 267 -67.44 36.52 -23.09
CA LYS A 267 -68.06 35.98 -24.33
C LYS A 267 -69.51 35.57 -24.08
N GLU A 268 -69.81 34.95 -22.93
CA GLU A 268 -71.17 34.59 -22.59
C GLU A 268 -72.05 35.80 -22.36
N GLN A 269 -71.53 36.85 -21.70
CA GLN A 269 -72.23 38.12 -21.52
C GLN A 269 -72.53 38.84 -22.84
N GLN A 270 -71.56 38.83 -23.74
CA GLN A 270 -71.79 39.34 -25.13
C GLN A 270 -72.86 38.57 -25.87
N ARG A 271 -72.88 37.22 -25.74
CA ARG A 271 -73.95 36.41 -26.36
C ARG A 271 -75.32 36.76 -25.77
N LYS A 272 -75.45 36.90 -24.41
CA LYS A 272 -76.70 37.29 -23.74
C LYS A 272 -77.12 38.67 -24.20
N ASN A 273 -76.27 39.67 -24.27
CA ASN A 273 -76.59 41.00 -24.69
C ASN A 273 -77.01 41.04 -26.18
N ARG A 274 -76.38 40.25 -27.06
CA ARG A 274 -76.81 40.08 -28.46
C ARG A 274 -78.21 39.45 -28.55
N ALA A 275 -78.45 38.40 -27.81
CA ALA A 275 -79.77 37.75 -27.77
C ALA A 275 -80.86 38.69 -27.30
N SER A 276 -80.64 39.44 -26.19
CA SER A 276 -81.56 40.44 -25.67
C SER A 276 -81.79 41.57 -26.68
N GLY A 277 -80.75 42.01 -27.39
CA GLY A 277 -80.89 43.05 -28.43
C GLY A 277 -81.69 42.58 -29.64
N ILE A 278 -81.53 41.31 -30.01
CA ILE A 278 -82.34 40.72 -31.11
C ILE A 278 -83.82 40.60 -30.68
N THR A 279 -84.07 40.10 -29.45
CA THR A 279 -85.44 39.99 -28.92
C THR A 279 -86.09 41.37 -28.84
N ALA A 280 -85.39 42.41 -28.37
CA ALA A 280 -85.91 43.79 -28.35
C ALA A 280 -86.20 44.36 -29.75
N LEU A 281 -85.46 44.00 -30.76
CA LEU A 281 -85.68 44.39 -32.15
C LEU A 281 -86.93 43.66 -32.74
N GLU A 282 -87.06 42.34 -32.46
CA GLU A 282 -88.22 41.55 -32.84
C GLU A 282 -89.48 42.09 -32.23
N ASP A 283 -89.49 42.42 -30.95
CA ASP A 283 -90.62 43.02 -30.26
C ASP A 283 -91.00 44.43 -30.83
N ARG A 284 -90.00 45.25 -31.18
CA ARG A 284 -90.26 46.51 -31.88
C ARG A 284 -90.83 46.29 -33.27
N LEU A 285 -90.42 45.28 -34.01
CA LEU A 285 -90.98 44.97 -35.31
C LEU A 285 -92.39 44.45 -35.21
N LYS A 286 -92.69 43.60 -34.20
CA LYS A 286 -94.06 43.12 -33.95
C LYS A 286 -94.99 44.28 -33.55
N SER A 287 -94.56 45.23 -32.71
CA SER A 287 -95.35 46.40 -32.31
C SER A 287 -95.58 47.36 -33.49
N ARG A 288 -94.69 47.49 -34.41
CA ARG A 288 -94.86 48.25 -35.64
C ARG A 288 -95.90 47.61 -36.57
N ASN A 289 -95.77 46.33 -36.78
CA ASN A 289 -96.78 45.57 -37.65
C ASN A 289 -98.20 45.54 -37.04
N SER A 290 -98.36 45.54 -35.69
CA SER A 290 -99.64 45.64 -35.03
C SER A 290 -100.30 47.05 -35.15
N ASN A 291 -99.50 48.13 -35.25
CA ASN A 291 -100.05 49.47 -35.50
C ASN A 291 -100.41 49.74 -36.89
N ASP A 292 -99.83 49.11 -37.91
CA ASP A 292 -100.19 49.23 -39.32
C ASP A 292 -101.54 48.55 -39.62
N TYR A 293 -102.05 47.58 -38.82
CA TYR A 293 -103.35 46.96 -38.97
C TYR A 293 -104.52 47.71 -38.31
N SER A 294 -104.19 48.82 -37.58
CA SER A 294 -105.24 49.61 -36.90
C SER A 294 -105.67 50.85 -37.68
N TYR A 295 -105.17 51.09 -38.89
CA TYR A 295 -105.51 52.25 -39.79
C TYR A 295 -106.28 51.91 -41.10
N SER A 296 -106.81 50.67 -41.17
CA SER A 296 -107.64 50.24 -42.25
C SER A 296 -108.98 49.74 -41.73
N ARG A 297 -109.79 50.64 -41.17
CA ARG A 297 -111.28 50.55 -41.10
C ARG A 297 -111.88 51.95 -41.16
#